data_45b999db24d67bc9f0690400451c4fec
#
_entry.id   45b999db24d67bc9f0690400451c4fec
#
_cell.length_a   1.000
_cell.length_b   1.000
_cell.length_c   1.000
_cell.angle_alpha   90.00
_cell.angle_beta   90.00
_cell.angle_gamma   90.00
#
_symmetry.space_group_name_H-M   'P 1'
#
loop_
_entity.id
_entity.type
_entity.pdbx_description
1 polymer ?
#
loop_
_entity_poly.entity_id
_entity_poly.type
_entity_poly.pdbx_seq_one_letter_code
_entity_poly.pdbx_strand_id
1 'polypeptide(L)'
;MQVREILEIKGAVLYTIAPDKRLAEAVDFMVGQDCGSMVCFSAGQMAGMLTFREVLLAVQKHGAAWQDVLIDSVMVRNPCVAEPEMEMDALRRLMIDNHQRYLPVMDGKLLMGVVSFHDVAKAVLEEQSFENKMLKAYIRDWPEAAAKE
;
A
#
# COMPACT_ATOMS: atom_id res chain seq x y z
N MET A 1 8.10 12.76 -6.31
CA MET A 1 7.97 12.14 -4.97
C MET A 1 8.32 10.67 -5.08
N GLN A 2 9.19 10.21 -4.21
CA GLN A 2 9.58 8.81 -4.15
C GLN A 2 8.69 8.00 -3.20
N VAL A 3 8.66 6.69 -3.39
CA VAL A 3 7.93 5.76 -2.52
C VAL A 3 8.33 5.93 -1.04
N ARG A 4 9.60 6.16 -0.78
CA ARG A 4 10.11 6.45 0.58
C ARG A 4 9.36 7.59 1.25
N GLU A 5 9.11 8.66 0.52
CA GLU A 5 8.39 9.83 1.02
C GLU A 5 6.92 9.52 1.29
N ILE A 6 6.30 8.68 0.44
CA ILE A 6 4.92 8.23 0.66
C ILE A 6 4.81 7.45 1.97
N LEU A 7 5.79 6.57 2.24
CA LEU A 7 5.82 5.82 3.49
C LEU A 7 6.02 6.73 4.71
N GLU A 8 6.83 7.76 4.59
CA GLU A 8 7.04 8.74 5.67
C GLU A 8 5.74 9.48 6.00
N ILE A 9 4.98 9.88 4.98
CA ILE A 9 3.67 10.53 5.15
C ILE A 9 2.68 9.58 5.82
N LYS A 10 2.67 8.32 5.38
CA LYS A 10 1.78 7.28 5.94
C LYS A 10 2.08 6.99 7.41
N GLY A 11 3.36 7.07 7.79
CA GLY A 11 3.83 6.68 9.11
C GLY A 11 4.26 5.22 9.18
N ALA A 12 4.71 4.80 10.36
CA ALA A 12 5.36 3.50 10.57
C ALA A 12 4.35 2.36 10.85
N VAL A 13 3.17 2.38 10.25
CA VAL A 13 2.16 1.35 10.45
C VAL A 13 2.45 0.16 9.53
N LEU A 14 2.71 -0.99 10.13
CA LEU A 14 2.94 -2.25 9.41
C LEU A 14 2.25 -3.38 10.17
N TYR A 15 1.30 -4.04 9.51
CA TYR A 15 0.58 -5.17 10.07
C TYR A 15 1.13 -6.47 9.50
N THR A 16 1.56 -7.36 10.38
CA THR A 16 2.12 -8.66 10.02
C THR A 16 1.35 -9.79 10.68
N ILE A 17 1.41 -10.96 10.07
CA ILE A 17 0.82 -12.18 10.62
C ILE A 17 1.69 -13.39 10.22
N ALA A 18 1.76 -14.39 11.08
CA ALA A 18 2.51 -15.61 10.76
C ALA A 18 1.71 -16.48 9.79
N PRO A 19 2.39 -17.12 8.81
CA PRO A 19 1.72 -17.96 7.82
C PRO A 19 1.02 -19.19 8.38
N ASP A 20 1.38 -19.65 9.58
CA ASP A 20 0.77 -20.82 10.24
C ASP A 20 -0.53 -20.50 10.98
N LYS A 21 -0.96 -19.24 10.95
CA LYS A 21 -2.23 -18.81 11.53
C LYS A 21 -3.39 -19.13 10.60
N ARG A 22 -4.59 -19.18 11.17
CA ARG A 22 -5.81 -19.41 10.40
C ARG A 22 -6.30 -18.13 9.77
N LEU A 23 -6.97 -18.26 8.65
CA LEU A 23 -7.49 -17.11 7.92
C LEU A 23 -8.49 -16.30 8.74
N ALA A 24 -9.26 -16.96 9.62
CA ALA A 24 -10.18 -16.28 10.54
C ALA A 24 -9.46 -15.24 11.43
N GLU A 25 -8.26 -15.56 11.90
CA GLU A 25 -7.47 -14.64 12.73
C GLU A 25 -7.04 -13.39 11.95
N ALA A 26 -6.65 -13.57 10.67
CA ALA A 26 -6.30 -12.46 9.80
C ALA A 26 -7.52 -11.57 9.54
N VAL A 27 -8.67 -12.15 9.27
CA VAL A 27 -9.90 -11.40 8.99
C VAL A 27 -10.32 -10.58 10.22
N ASP A 28 -10.30 -11.18 11.41
CA ASP A 28 -10.60 -10.46 12.64
C ASP A 28 -9.69 -9.26 12.85
N PHE A 29 -8.40 -9.44 12.59
CA PHE A 29 -7.42 -8.36 12.72
C PHE A 29 -7.66 -7.26 11.66
N MET A 30 -7.86 -7.66 10.41
CA MET A 30 -8.08 -6.71 9.31
C MET A 30 -9.34 -5.86 9.53
N VAL A 31 -10.41 -6.48 10.00
CA VAL A 31 -11.66 -5.77 10.33
C VAL A 31 -11.43 -4.83 11.52
N GLY A 32 -10.77 -5.33 12.57
CA GLY A 32 -10.51 -4.53 13.76
C GLY A 32 -9.62 -3.32 13.53
N GLN A 33 -8.66 -3.43 12.62
CA GLN A 33 -7.73 -2.34 12.28
C GLN A 33 -8.16 -1.55 11.05
N ASP A 34 -9.26 -1.92 10.42
CA ASP A 34 -9.74 -1.29 9.19
C ASP A 34 -8.65 -1.25 8.11
N CYS A 35 -8.01 -2.39 7.87
CA CYS A 35 -6.99 -2.53 6.84
C CYS A 35 -7.34 -3.65 5.87
N GLY A 36 -6.88 -3.52 4.63
CA GLY A 36 -7.19 -4.45 3.55
C GLY A 36 -6.05 -5.40 3.21
N SER A 37 -4.94 -5.34 3.94
CA SER A 37 -3.78 -6.18 3.68
C SER A 37 -2.97 -6.43 4.94
N MET A 38 -2.24 -7.55 4.94
CA MET A 38 -1.24 -7.88 5.96
C MET A 38 -0.03 -8.51 5.28
N VAL A 39 1.15 -8.26 5.81
CA VAL A 39 2.36 -8.97 5.39
C VAL A 39 2.44 -10.26 6.18
N CYS A 40 2.61 -11.37 5.46
CA CYS A 40 2.87 -12.66 6.08
C CYS A 40 4.37 -12.75 6.36
N PHE A 41 4.73 -12.83 7.63
CA PHE A 41 6.10 -12.69 8.08
C PHE A 41 6.50 -13.92 8.91
N SER A 42 7.65 -14.50 8.59
CA SER A 42 8.14 -15.69 9.28
C SER A 42 9.68 -15.70 9.26
N ALA A 43 10.27 -16.12 10.36
CA ALA A 43 11.73 -16.26 10.48
C ALA A 43 12.51 -14.98 10.10
N GLY A 44 11.97 -13.81 10.48
CA GLY A 44 12.61 -12.53 10.21
C GLY A 44 12.48 -12.04 8.77
N GLN A 45 11.67 -12.69 7.94
CA GLN A 45 11.52 -12.37 6.52
C GLN A 45 10.05 -12.34 6.10
N MET A 46 9.79 -11.58 5.02
CA MET A 46 8.49 -11.63 4.38
C MET A 46 8.31 -12.98 3.67
N ALA A 47 7.27 -13.71 4.06
CA ALA A 47 6.89 -14.97 3.43
C ALA A 47 5.89 -14.76 2.29
N GLY A 48 5.09 -13.70 2.36
CA GLY A 48 4.09 -13.39 1.35
C GLY A 48 3.20 -12.22 1.76
N MET A 49 2.16 -12.02 0.96
CA MET A 49 1.14 -10.98 1.21
C MET A 49 -0.23 -11.61 1.28
N LEU A 50 -1.06 -11.10 2.19
CA LEU A 50 -2.46 -11.43 2.28
C LEU A 50 -3.28 -10.16 2.12
N THR A 51 -4.21 -10.16 1.16
CA THR A 51 -5.15 -9.06 0.97
C THR A 51 -6.59 -9.59 1.04
N PHE A 52 -7.56 -8.67 1.09
CA PHE A 52 -8.97 -9.09 1.07
C PHE A 52 -9.31 -9.93 -0.18
N ARG A 53 -8.56 -9.80 -1.28
CA ARG A 53 -8.76 -10.60 -2.48
C ARG A 53 -8.54 -12.08 -2.20
N GLU A 54 -7.45 -12.44 -1.51
CA GLU A 54 -7.17 -13.83 -1.13
C GLU A 54 -8.20 -14.38 -0.15
N VAL A 55 -8.72 -13.53 0.73
CA VAL A 55 -9.82 -13.91 1.62
C VAL A 55 -11.07 -14.26 0.81
N LEU A 56 -11.44 -13.41 -0.15
CA LEU A 56 -12.60 -13.67 -1.02
C LEU A 56 -12.43 -14.95 -1.84
N LEU A 57 -11.23 -15.19 -2.38
CA LEU A 57 -10.92 -16.42 -3.11
C LEU A 57 -11.04 -17.66 -2.22
N ALA A 58 -10.59 -17.56 -0.97
CA ALA A 58 -10.71 -18.65 0.00
C ALA A 58 -12.18 -18.95 0.35
N VAL A 59 -12.99 -17.91 0.54
CA VAL A 59 -14.42 -18.07 0.79
C VAL A 59 -15.09 -18.77 -0.40
N GLN A 60 -14.78 -18.35 -1.61
CA GLN A 60 -15.34 -18.96 -2.82
C GLN A 60 -14.95 -20.43 -2.94
N LYS A 61 -13.70 -20.76 -2.65
CA LYS A 61 -13.16 -22.12 -2.80
C LYS A 61 -13.61 -23.08 -1.70
N HIS A 62 -13.64 -22.61 -0.46
CA HIS A 62 -13.85 -23.45 0.73
C HIS A 62 -15.22 -23.32 1.37
N GLY A 63 -16.02 -22.32 0.97
CA GLY A 63 -17.34 -22.08 1.58
C GLY A 63 -17.22 -21.84 3.07
N ALA A 64 -18.06 -22.52 3.87
CA ALA A 64 -18.10 -22.35 5.32
C ALA A 64 -16.81 -22.74 6.04
N ALA A 65 -15.95 -23.54 5.40
CA ALA A 65 -14.67 -23.96 5.97
C ALA A 65 -13.54 -22.94 5.81
N TRP A 66 -13.79 -21.79 5.21
CA TRP A 66 -12.77 -20.77 4.94
C TRP A 66 -12.04 -20.32 6.21
N GLN A 67 -12.72 -20.33 7.35
CA GLN A 67 -12.18 -19.85 8.62
C GLN A 67 -10.97 -20.64 9.10
N ASP A 68 -10.96 -21.94 8.82
CA ASP A 68 -9.92 -22.86 9.27
C ASP A 68 -8.77 -23.01 8.26
N VAL A 69 -8.87 -22.35 7.10
CA VAL A 69 -7.81 -22.36 6.10
C VAL A 69 -6.58 -21.65 6.64
N LEU A 70 -5.41 -22.26 6.47
CA LEU A 70 -4.15 -21.65 6.89
C LEU A 70 -3.75 -20.56 5.90
N ILE A 71 -3.22 -19.47 6.42
CA ILE A 71 -2.76 -18.33 5.62
C ILE A 71 -1.71 -18.77 4.59
N ASP A 72 -0.82 -19.67 4.98
CA ASP A 72 0.23 -20.23 4.12
C ASP A 72 -0.32 -20.82 2.81
N SER A 73 -1.53 -21.36 2.83
CA SER A 73 -2.14 -21.99 1.65
C SER A 73 -2.81 -20.98 0.69
N VAL A 74 -3.04 -19.74 1.12
CA VAL A 74 -3.76 -18.74 0.32
C VAL A 74 -2.96 -17.46 0.06
N MET A 75 -1.95 -17.17 0.83
CA MET A 75 -1.13 -15.96 0.66
C MET A 75 -0.43 -15.94 -0.71
N VAL A 76 -0.14 -14.75 -1.19
CA VAL A 76 0.68 -14.57 -2.40
C VAL A 76 2.14 -14.66 -1.99
N ARG A 77 2.86 -15.69 -2.47
CA ARG A 77 4.23 -15.99 -2.02
C ARG A 77 5.28 -15.07 -2.62
N ASN A 78 5.12 -14.69 -3.87
CA ASN A 78 6.04 -13.80 -4.56
C ASN A 78 5.29 -12.57 -5.04
N PRO A 79 4.89 -11.67 -4.11
CA PRO A 79 4.14 -10.49 -4.48
C PRO A 79 5.01 -9.54 -5.31
N CYS A 80 4.34 -8.75 -6.15
CA CYS A 80 4.98 -7.61 -6.78
C CYS A 80 5.42 -6.66 -5.67
N VAL A 81 6.65 -6.16 -5.75
CA VAL A 81 7.23 -5.29 -4.72
C VAL A 81 7.58 -3.93 -5.32
N ALA A 82 7.55 -2.89 -4.49
CA ALA A 82 8.04 -1.58 -4.81
C ALA A 82 9.38 -1.35 -4.11
N GLU A 83 10.19 -0.46 -4.66
CA GLU A 83 11.47 -0.06 -4.08
C GLU A 83 11.36 1.35 -3.52
N PRO A 84 12.11 1.68 -2.44
CA PRO A 84 11.99 3.00 -1.78
C PRO A 84 12.35 4.18 -2.69
N GLU A 85 13.28 3.98 -3.63
CA GLU A 85 13.74 5.02 -4.55
C GLU A 85 12.84 5.20 -5.78
N MET A 86 11.84 4.33 -5.95
CA MET A 86 10.93 4.39 -7.09
C MET A 86 10.12 5.68 -7.06
N GLU A 87 10.00 6.33 -8.22
CA GLU A 87 9.17 7.52 -8.35
C GLU A 87 7.68 7.17 -8.33
N MET A 88 6.87 8.11 -7.87
CA MET A 88 5.42 7.91 -7.73
C MET A 88 4.75 7.50 -9.04
N ASP A 89 5.17 8.07 -10.17
CA ASP A 89 4.60 7.72 -11.48
C ASP A 89 4.90 6.26 -11.85
N ALA A 90 6.11 5.78 -11.56
CA ALA A 90 6.47 4.38 -11.79
C ALA A 90 5.67 3.45 -10.87
N LEU A 91 5.49 3.85 -9.61
CA LEU A 91 4.67 3.10 -8.65
C LEU A 91 3.22 2.99 -9.13
N ARG A 92 2.63 4.09 -9.59
CA ARG A 92 1.26 4.11 -10.08
C ARG A 92 1.09 3.15 -11.27
N ARG A 93 2.02 3.18 -12.23
CA ARG A 93 2.02 2.26 -13.37
C ARG A 93 2.15 0.81 -12.93
N LEU A 94 3.03 0.53 -11.99
CA LEU A 94 3.24 -0.81 -11.46
C LEU A 94 1.95 -1.36 -10.84
N MET A 95 1.26 -0.54 -10.06
CA MET A 95 0.00 -0.92 -9.41
C MET A 95 -1.13 -1.14 -10.43
N ILE A 96 -1.25 -0.25 -11.41
CA ILE A 96 -2.28 -0.33 -12.44
C ILE A 96 -2.05 -1.54 -13.35
N ASP A 97 -0.84 -1.69 -13.87
CA ASP A 97 -0.51 -2.74 -14.83
C ASP A 97 -0.63 -4.14 -14.24
N ASN A 98 -0.36 -4.28 -12.95
CA ASN A 98 -0.43 -5.57 -12.24
C ASN A 98 -1.72 -5.74 -11.44
N HIS A 99 -2.66 -4.81 -11.53
CA HIS A 99 -3.93 -4.83 -10.78
C HIS A 99 -3.73 -5.01 -9.27
N GLN A 100 -2.68 -4.39 -8.72
CA GLN A 100 -2.33 -4.50 -7.31
C GLN A 100 -2.78 -3.26 -6.55
N ARG A 101 -3.51 -3.46 -5.45
CA ARG A 101 -3.95 -2.38 -4.56
C ARG A 101 -3.01 -2.15 -3.39
N TYR A 102 -2.15 -3.11 -3.12
CA TYR A 102 -1.20 -3.10 -2.02
C TYR A 102 0.12 -3.67 -2.51
N LEU A 103 1.21 -2.96 -2.27
CA LEU A 103 2.55 -3.43 -2.60
C LEU A 103 3.44 -3.33 -1.37
N PRO A 104 4.15 -4.40 -1.02
CA PRO A 104 5.21 -4.29 -0.04
C PRO A 104 6.36 -3.48 -0.63
N VAL A 105 6.96 -2.64 0.19
CA VAL A 105 8.14 -1.85 -0.17
C VAL A 105 9.36 -2.53 0.43
N MET A 106 10.26 -2.95 -0.44
CA MET A 106 11.45 -3.71 -0.06
C MET A 106 12.72 -2.95 -0.44
N ASP A 107 13.65 -2.86 0.50
CA ASP A 107 15.02 -2.44 0.24
C ASP A 107 15.89 -3.71 0.32
N GLY A 108 16.14 -4.32 -0.84
CA GLY A 108 16.73 -5.65 -0.89
C GLY A 108 15.83 -6.65 -0.17
N LYS A 109 16.31 -7.23 0.92
CA LYS A 109 15.55 -8.17 1.75
C LYS A 109 14.83 -7.50 2.92
N LEU A 110 15.03 -6.21 3.12
CA LEU A 110 14.44 -5.47 4.22
C LEU A 110 13.04 -4.98 3.84
N LEU A 111 12.04 -5.42 4.60
CA LEU A 111 10.67 -4.92 4.45
C LEU A 111 10.58 -3.55 5.12
N MET A 112 10.25 -2.52 4.36
CA MET A 112 10.12 -1.15 4.85
C MET A 112 8.69 -0.77 5.21
N GLY A 113 7.71 -1.37 4.56
CA GLY A 113 6.30 -1.08 4.78
C GLY A 113 5.45 -1.57 3.63
N VAL A 114 4.19 -1.15 3.61
CA VAL A 114 3.24 -1.45 2.53
C VAL A 114 2.64 -0.15 2.03
N VAL A 115 2.61 0.03 0.72
CA VAL A 115 1.95 1.15 0.08
C VAL A 115 0.66 0.68 -0.58
N SER A 116 -0.42 1.45 -0.39
CA SER A 116 -1.74 1.15 -0.96
C SER A 116 -2.14 2.19 -2.02
N PHE A 117 -3.17 1.87 -2.82
CA PHE A 117 -3.79 2.86 -3.71
C PHE A 117 -4.26 4.10 -2.94
N HIS A 118 -4.79 3.90 -1.74
CA HIS A 118 -5.23 5.00 -0.89
C HIS A 118 -4.06 5.94 -0.56
N ASP A 119 -2.91 5.36 -0.18
CA ASP A 119 -1.70 6.14 0.14
C ASP A 119 -1.22 6.93 -1.08
N VAL A 120 -1.24 6.30 -2.25
CA VAL A 120 -0.83 6.94 -3.50
C VAL A 120 -1.81 8.06 -3.88
N ALA A 121 -3.11 7.80 -3.78
CA ALA A 121 -4.12 8.81 -4.08
C ALA A 121 -3.98 10.03 -3.16
N LYS A 122 -3.75 9.81 -1.87
CA LYS A 122 -3.52 10.89 -0.91
C LYS A 122 -2.26 11.68 -1.26
N ALA A 123 -1.18 11.00 -1.60
CA ALA A 123 0.08 11.66 -1.98
C ALA A 123 -0.09 12.50 -3.27
N VAL A 124 -0.81 11.98 -4.26
CA VAL A 124 -1.11 12.72 -5.50
C VAL A 124 -1.89 13.98 -5.19
N LEU A 125 -2.92 13.90 -4.36
CA LEU A 125 -3.73 15.06 -3.98
C LEU A 125 -2.91 16.12 -3.25
N GLU A 126 -2.06 15.69 -2.32
CA GLU A 126 -1.19 16.61 -1.59
C GLU A 126 -0.18 17.31 -2.51
N GLU A 127 0.42 16.58 -3.45
CA GLU A 127 1.35 17.13 -4.43
C GLU A 127 0.65 18.13 -5.35
N GLN A 128 -0.52 17.80 -5.87
CA GLN A 128 -1.31 18.72 -6.69
C GLN A 128 -1.73 19.97 -5.92
N SER A 129 -2.14 19.81 -4.67
CA SER A 129 -2.50 20.94 -3.81
C SER A 129 -1.31 21.87 -3.59
N PHE A 130 -0.13 21.33 -3.36
CA PHE A 130 1.10 22.09 -3.22
C PHE A 130 1.44 22.86 -4.50
N GLU A 131 1.41 22.18 -5.65
CA GLU A 131 1.66 22.79 -6.97
C GLU A 131 0.66 23.92 -7.25
N ASN A 132 -0.61 23.73 -6.94
CA ASN A 132 -1.63 24.76 -7.11
C ASN A 132 -1.37 25.99 -6.24
N LYS A 133 -0.96 25.78 -5.00
CA LYS A 133 -0.62 26.88 -4.10
C LYS A 133 0.59 27.66 -4.62
N MET A 134 1.61 26.95 -5.09
CA MET A 134 2.80 27.58 -5.67
C MET A 134 2.47 28.35 -6.92
N LEU A 135 1.65 27.81 -7.80
CA LEU A 135 1.21 28.46 -9.03
C LEU A 135 0.39 29.72 -8.72
N LYS A 136 -0.55 29.64 -7.79
CA LYS A 136 -1.35 30.79 -7.36
C LYS A 136 -0.48 31.90 -6.77
N ALA A 137 0.49 31.57 -5.95
CA ALA A 137 1.45 32.51 -5.40
C ALA A 137 2.28 33.18 -6.51
N TYR A 138 2.74 32.39 -7.46
CA TYR A 138 3.50 32.90 -8.61
C TYR A 138 2.67 33.88 -9.43
N ILE A 139 1.42 33.57 -9.76
CA ILE A 139 0.51 34.43 -10.52
C ILE A 139 0.19 35.71 -9.71
N ARG A 140 -0.08 35.60 -8.43
CA ARG A 140 -0.38 36.73 -7.54
C ARG A 140 0.79 37.70 -7.50
N ASP A 141 2.01 37.22 -7.43
CA ASP A 141 3.22 38.03 -7.30
C ASP A 141 3.79 38.48 -8.66
N TRP A 142 3.15 38.12 -9.76
CA TRP A 142 3.58 38.50 -11.11
C TRP A 142 3.36 40.02 -11.31
N PRO A 143 4.38 40.77 -11.84
CA PRO A 143 4.28 42.23 -11.97
C PRO A 143 3.09 42.74 -12.78
N GLU A 144 2.71 42.04 -13.84
CA GLU A 144 1.58 42.42 -14.71
C GLU A 144 0.23 42.26 -13.96
N ALA A 145 0.09 41.22 -13.14
CA ALA A 145 -1.10 41.00 -12.33
C ALA A 145 -1.21 42.09 -11.25
N ALA A 146 -0.10 42.47 -10.64
CA ALA A 146 -0.06 43.57 -9.66
C ALA A 146 -0.40 44.92 -10.28
N ALA A 147 -0.01 45.14 -11.53
CA ALA A 147 -0.29 46.39 -12.23
C ALA A 147 -1.76 46.59 -12.62
N LYS A 148 -2.54 45.50 -12.63
CA LYS A 148 -3.97 45.52 -12.97
C LYS A 148 -4.87 45.82 -11.76
N GLU A 149 -4.33 45.72 -10.60
CA GLU A 149 -5.03 46.06 -9.35
C GLU A 149 -4.84 47.53 -8.99
#